data_9281caa61035f88f650e1794e2e7c2db
#
_entry.id   9281caa61035f88f650e1794e2e7c2db
#
_cell.length_a   1.000
_cell.length_b   1.000
_cell.length_c   1.000
_cell.angle_alpha   90.00
_cell.angle_beta   90.00
_cell.angle_gamma   90.00
#
_symmetry.space_group_name_H-M   'P 1'
#
loop_
_entity.id
_entity.type
_entity.pdbx_description
1 polymer ?
#
loop_
_entity_poly.entity_id
_entity_poly.type
_entity_poly.pdbx_seq_one_letter_code
_entity_poly.pdbx_strand_id
1 'polypeptide(L)'
;MSTGSSTEGTGTGTGAGSDWKSDLRQRGYRLTPQRQLVLEAVDALEHATPDDILVEVRKTASGINISTVYRTLELLEELRLVSHAHLGHGAPTYHLADRHHHIHLVCRDCTNVIEADIEVAADFTAKLRETFGFVTDMKHFAIFGRCEDCAAKPDARDAGNARDARDARDSRK
;
A
#
# COMPACT_ATOMS: atom_id res chain seq x y z
N MET A 1 -10.06 -51.37 6.12
CA MET A 1 -8.83 -51.09 5.36
C MET A 1 -9.17 -49.99 4.37
N SER A 2 -8.87 -48.74 4.70
CA SER A 2 -9.02 -47.61 3.77
C SER A 2 -8.01 -46.58 4.18
N THR A 3 -7.05 -46.40 3.32
CA THR A 3 -5.92 -45.48 3.45
C THR A 3 -6.36 -44.11 3.02
N GLY A 4 -6.34 -43.16 3.97
CA GLY A 4 -6.54 -41.74 3.68
C GLY A 4 -5.25 -41.14 3.14
N SER A 5 -5.34 -40.53 1.96
CA SER A 5 -4.25 -39.72 1.37
C SER A 5 -4.48 -38.27 1.69
N SER A 6 -3.60 -37.70 2.49
CA SER A 6 -3.53 -36.25 2.78
C SER A 6 -2.76 -35.59 1.64
N THR A 7 -3.40 -34.74 0.85
CA THR A 7 -2.73 -33.85 -0.11
C THR A 7 -2.44 -32.52 0.58
N GLU A 8 -1.18 -32.30 0.92
CA GLU A 8 -0.64 -31.00 1.30
C GLU A 8 -0.60 -30.10 0.05
N GLY A 9 -1.46 -29.11 0.03
CA GLY A 9 -1.44 -28.06 -0.98
C GLY A 9 -0.47 -26.96 -0.56
N THR A 10 0.79 -27.08 -0.94
CA THR A 10 1.75 -25.96 -0.93
C THR A 10 1.38 -24.98 -2.04
N GLY A 11 0.58 -23.97 -1.68
CA GLY A 11 0.33 -22.81 -2.54
C GLY A 11 1.55 -21.91 -2.56
N THR A 12 2.53 -22.18 -3.45
CA THR A 12 3.55 -21.22 -3.83
C THR A 12 2.88 -20.18 -4.72
N GLY A 13 2.47 -19.07 -4.13
CA GLY A 13 2.08 -17.87 -4.85
C GLY A 13 3.29 -17.30 -5.56
N THR A 14 3.59 -17.78 -6.76
CA THR A 14 4.46 -17.07 -7.69
C THR A 14 3.72 -15.82 -8.14
N GLY A 15 4.08 -14.67 -7.55
CA GLY A 15 3.65 -13.37 -8.04
C GLY A 15 4.00 -13.28 -9.52
N ALA A 16 2.97 -13.25 -10.35
CA ALA A 16 3.12 -12.92 -11.76
C ALA A 16 3.51 -11.45 -11.81
N GLY A 17 4.81 -11.17 -11.74
CA GLY A 17 5.35 -9.86 -12.00
C GLY A 17 4.81 -9.40 -13.33
N SER A 18 3.97 -8.37 -13.31
CA SER A 18 3.37 -7.84 -14.53
C SER A 18 4.51 -7.54 -15.51
N ASP A 19 4.48 -8.13 -16.69
CA ASP A 19 5.51 -7.88 -17.71
C ASP A 19 5.31 -6.49 -18.31
N TRP A 20 5.47 -5.46 -17.44
CA TRP A 20 5.38 -4.05 -17.80
C TRP A 20 6.36 -3.70 -18.94
N LYS A 21 7.47 -4.48 -19.08
CA LYS A 21 8.45 -4.32 -20.16
C LYS A 21 7.83 -4.67 -21.50
N SER A 22 7.02 -5.72 -21.54
CA SER A 22 6.27 -6.12 -22.74
C SER A 22 5.16 -5.12 -23.06
N ASP A 23 4.41 -4.69 -22.07
CA ASP A 23 3.32 -3.73 -22.23
C ASP A 23 3.82 -2.38 -22.79
N LEU A 24 4.92 -1.84 -22.24
CA LEU A 24 5.54 -0.61 -22.75
C LEU A 24 5.98 -0.74 -24.23
N ARG A 25 6.60 -1.87 -24.58
CA ARG A 25 7.04 -2.11 -25.96
C ARG A 25 5.86 -2.18 -26.92
N GLN A 26 4.77 -2.83 -26.52
CA GLN A 26 3.55 -2.92 -27.34
C GLN A 26 2.91 -1.55 -27.55
N ARG A 27 2.97 -0.66 -26.54
CA ARG A 27 2.49 0.72 -26.64
C ARG A 27 3.48 1.67 -27.35
N GLY A 28 4.63 1.18 -27.79
CA GLY A 28 5.65 1.99 -28.47
C GLY A 28 6.44 2.93 -27.55
N TYR A 29 6.35 2.75 -26.23
CA TYR A 29 7.11 3.55 -25.26
C TYR A 29 8.48 2.92 -24.97
N ARG A 30 9.50 3.77 -24.98
CA ARG A 30 10.84 3.40 -24.53
C ARG A 30 11.23 4.29 -23.35
N LEU A 31 11.36 3.68 -22.20
CA LEU A 31 11.89 4.39 -21.02
C LEU A 31 13.40 4.63 -21.18
N THR A 32 13.85 5.79 -20.72
CA THR A 32 15.29 6.02 -20.54
C THR A 32 15.82 5.10 -19.42
N PRO A 33 17.11 4.79 -19.38
CA PRO A 33 17.68 3.95 -18.32
C PRO A 33 17.34 4.44 -16.91
N GLN A 34 17.37 5.77 -16.68
CA GLN A 34 17.01 6.34 -15.38
C GLN A 34 15.54 6.09 -15.01
N ARG A 35 14.62 6.25 -15.96
CA ARG A 35 13.18 5.99 -15.72
C ARG A 35 12.90 4.51 -15.49
N GLN A 36 13.65 3.66 -16.17
CA GLN A 36 13.56 2.22 -15.95
C GLN A 36 14.01 1.84 -14.54
N LEU A 37 15.10 2.41 -14.03
CA LEU A 37 15.55 2.18 -12.65
C LEU A 37 14.52 2.62 -11.61
N VAL A 38 13.82 3.74 -11.84
CA VAL A 38 12.75 4.17 -10.93
C VAL A 38 11.59 3.18 -10.92
N LEU A 39 11.16 2.69 -12.10
CA LEU A 39 10.08 1.71 -12.19
C LEU A 39 10.47 0.36 -11.56
N GLU A 40 11.72 -0.08 -11.78
CA GLU A 40 12.26 -1.30 -11.15
C GLU A 40 12.33 -1.15 -9.62
N ALA A 41 12.65 0.03 -9.11
CA ALA A 41 12.64 0.30 -7.66
C ALA A 41 11.22 0.27 -7.08
N VAL A 42 10.22 0.81 -7.79
CA VAL A 42 8.81 0.72 -7.37
C VAL A 42 8.35 -0.75 -7.32
N ASP A 43 8.72 -1.54 -8.34
CA ASP A 43 8.39 -2.98 -8.41
C ASP A 43 9.02 -3.76 -7.24
N ALA A 44 10.29 -3.49 -6.96
CA ALA A 44 11.05 -4.19 -5.92
C ALA A 44 10.62 -3.85 -4.48
N LEU A 45 10.11 -2.62 -4.26
CA LEU A 45 9.73 -2.13 -2.94
C LEU A 45 8.22 -2.29 -2.65
N GLU A 46 7.44 -2.70 -3.67
CA GLU A 46 5.98 -2.87 -3.62
C GLU A 46 5.23 -1.58 -3.27
N HIS A 47 5.43 -1.04 -2.07
CA HIS A 47 4.88 0.24 -1.60
C HIS A 47 6.01 1.13 -1.10
N ALA A 48 6.34 2.19 -1.83
CA ALA A 48 7.49 3.03 -1.52
C ALA A 48 7.20 4.52 -1.66
N THR A 49 7.72 5.32 -0.73
CA THR A 49 7.75 6.77 -0.88
C THR A 49 8.80 7.19 -1.94
N PRO A 50 8.70 8.40 -2.51
CA PRO A 50 9.72 8.90 -3.43
C PRO A 50 11.14 8.90 -2.84
N ASP A 51 11.27 9.08 -1.52
CA ASP A 51 12.56 9.04 -0.83
C ASP A 51 13.11 7.61 -0.75
N ASP A 52 12.26 6.60 -0.46
CA ASP A 52 12.65 5.18 -0.47
C ASP A 52 13.11 4.76 -1.87
N ILE A 53 12.35 5.17 -2.90
CA ILE A 53 12.69 4.92 -4.30
C ILE A 53 14.03 5.56 -4.66
N LEU A 54 14.29 6.79 -4.20
CA LEU A 54 15.57 7.47 -4.42
C LEU A 54 16.73 6.69 -3.79
N VAL A 55 16.56 6.20 -2.56
CA VAL A 55 17.58 5.40 -1.87
C VAL A 55 17.88 4.13 -2.68
N GLU A 56 16.85 3.44 -3.16
CA GLU A 56 17.00 2.20 -3.94
C GLU A 56 17.73 2.48 -5.27
N VAL A 57 17.27 3.45 -6.02
CA VAL A 57 17.85 3.81 -7.34
C VAL A 57 19.31 4.24 -7.20
N ARG A 58 19.69 4.93 -6.12
CA ARG A 58 21.07 5.39 -5.89
C ARG A 58 22.07 4.26 -5.67
N LYS A 59 21.62 3.05 -5.32
CA LYS A 59 22.49 1.87 -5.28
C LYS A 59 23.10 1.56 -6.65
N THR A 60 22.37 1.87 -7.73
CA THR A 60 22.81 1.62 -9.12
C THR A 60 23.27 2.89 -9.83
N ALA A 61 22.62 4.03 -9.55
CA ALA A 61 22.85 5.30 -10.24
C ALA A 61 22.91 6.47 -9.23
N SER A 62 24.09 6.70 -8.65
CA SER A 62 24.31 7.67 -7.56
C SER A 62 23.99 9.14 -7.94
N GLY A 63 24.01 9.48 -9.23
CA GLY A 63 23.75 10.86 -9.71
C GLY A 63 22.29 11.26 -9.82
N ILE A 64 21.34 10.36 -9.51
CA ILE A 64 19.91 10.67 -9.56
C ILE A 64 19.52 11.53 -8.35
N ASN A 65 18.73 12.56 -8.61
CA ASN A 65 18.18 13.43 -7.59
C ASN A 65 16.66 13.22 -7.41
N ILE A 66 16.13 13.69 -6.29
CA ILE A 66 14.71 13.51 -5.93
C ILE A 66 13.75 14.11 -6.96
N SER A 67 14.09 15.23 -7.58
CA SER A 67 13.25 15.86 -8.62
C SER A 67 13.11 14.96 -9.86
N THR A 68 14.17 14.19 -10.18
CA THR A 68 14.12 13.20 -11.27
C THR A 68 13.17 12.04 -10.92
N VAL A 69 13.17 11.60 -9.66
CA VAL A 69 12.25 10.57 -9.18
C VAL A 69 10.81 11.06 -9.33
N TYR A 70 10.48 12.23 -8.79
CA TYR A 70 9.12 12.79 -8.87
C TYR A 70 8.62 12.91 -10.32
N ARG A 71 9.40 13.55 -11.20
CA ARG A 71 9.03 13.69 -12.62
C ARG A 71 8.88 12.35 -13.34
N THR A 72 9.63 11.35 -12.90
CA THR A 72 9.50 10.01 -13.47
C THR A 72 8.23 9.33 -12.98
N LEU A 73 7.92 9.44 -11.69
CA LEU A 73 6.69 8.89 -11.10
C LEU A 73 5.45 9.51 -11.73
N GLU A 74 5.41 10.85 -11.91
CA GLU A 74 4.34 11.54 -12.64
C GLU A 74 4.13 10.98 -14.03
N LEU A 75 5.21 10.80 -14.81
CA LEU A 75 5.11 10.20 -16.14
C LEU A 75 4.64 8.74 -16.10
N LEU A 76 5.16 7.95 -15.16
CA LEU A 76 4.77 6.53 -15.04
C LEU A 76 3.29 6.41 -14.63
N GLU A 77 2.78 7.34 -13.86
CA GLU A 77 1.37 7.42 -13.48
C GLU A 77 0.49 7.81 -14.68
N GLU A 78 0.89 8.82 -15.47
CA GLU A 78 0.23 9.17 -16.74
C GLU A 78 0.16 7.96 -17.70
N LEU A 79 1.22 7.16 -17.73
CA LEU A 79 1.29 5.92 -18.51
C LEU A 79 0.52 4.76 -17.86
N ARG A 80 -0.04 4.94 -16.68
CA ARG A 80 -0.74 3.91 -15.88
C ARG A 80 0.15 2.69 -15.59
N LEU A 81 1.42 2.91 -15.34
CA LEU A 81 2.38 1.88 -14.94
C LEU A 81 2.55 1.84 -13.44
N VAL A 82 2.36 2.98 -12.77
CA VAL A 82 2.33 3.11 -11.33
C VAL A 82 1.05 3.80 -10.89
N SER A 83 0.69 3.60 -9.66
CA SER A 83 -0.37 4.31 -8.95
C SER A 83 0.17 4.76 -7.61
N HIS A 84 -0.50 5.74 -6.98
CA HIS A 84 -0.14 6.16 -5.64
C HIS A 84 -1.32 6.03 -4.69
N ALA A 85 -1.02 5.87 -3.40
CA ALA A 85 -2.00 5.90 -2.33
C ALA A 85 -1.48 6.75 -1.17
N HIS A 86 -2.39 7.43 -0.48
CA HIS A 86 -2.08 8.15 0.75
C HIS A 86 -2.29 7.20 1.94
N LEU A 87 -1.22 6.51 2.34
CA LEU A 87 -1.25 5.54 3.44
C LEU A 87 -1.00 6.18 4.83
N GLY A 88 -1.03 7.52 4.91
CA GLY A 88 -0.82 8.27 6.15
C GLY A 88 -0.72 9.78 5.93
N HIS A 89 -0.11 10.47 6.89
CA HIS A 89 0.11 11.92 6.85
C HIS A 89 1.41 12.31 6.13
N GLY A 90 2.16 11.34 5.61
CA GLY A 90 3.43 11.53 4.92
C GLY A 90 3.30 11.72 3.41
N ALA A 91 4.43 11.57 2.72
CA ALA A 91 4.47 11.54 1.26
C ALA A 91 3.60 10.40 0.70
N PRO A 92 3.06 10.56 -0.51
CA PRO A 92 2.32 9.48 -1.16
C PRO A 92 3.24 8.26 -1.35
N THR A 93 2.64 7.09 -1.28
CA THR A 93 3.31 5.81 -1.49
C THR A 93 2.95 5.29 -2.86
N TYR A 94 3.95 4.96 -3.66
CA TYR A 94 3.80 4.48 -5.03
C TYR A 94 3.92 2.96 -5.09
N HIS A 95 3.13 2.33 -5.96
CA HIS A 95 3.17 0.91 -6.27
C HIS A 95 2.91 0.71 -7.78
N LEU A 96 3.19 -0.47 -8.32
CA LEU A 96 2.82 -0.78 -9.69
C LEU A 96 1.30 -0.65 -9.85
N ALA A 97 0.88 -0.08 -10.97
CA ALA A 97 -0.54 -0.04 -11.33
C ALA A 97 -0.99 -1.46 -11.67
N ASP A 98 -1.34 -2.20 -10.64
CA ASP A 98 -1.81 -3.56 -10.77
C ASP A 98 -3.16 -3.57 -11.50
N ARG A 99 -3.40 -4.60 -12.31
CA ARG A 99 -4.69 -4.78 -12.98
C ARG A 99 -5.79 -5.17 -12.00
N HIS A 100 -5.42 -5.52 -10.79
CA HIS A 100 -6.35 -5.84 -9.71
C HIS A 100 -6.58 -4.59 -8.86
N HIS A 101 -7.83 -4.15 -8.84
CA HIS A 101 -8.23 -3.10 -7.93
C HIS A 101 -8.26 -3.68 -6.51
N HIS A 102 -7.45 -3.14 -5.62
CA HIS A 102 -7.42 -3.50 -4.21
C HIS A 102 -7.59 -2.27 -3.32
N ILE A 103 -7.97 -2.49 -2.10
CA ILE A 103 -8.05 -1.47 -1.05
C ILE A 103 -6.93 -1.72 -0.05
N HIS A 104 -6.43 -0.64 0.54
CA HIS A 104 -5.37 -0.71 1.53
C HIS A 104 -5.96 -0.64 2.94
N LEU A 105 -5.65 -1.64 3.78
CA LEU A 105 -5.95 -1.62 5.20
C LEU A 105 -4.67 -1.25 5.95
N VAL A 106 -4.64 -0.06 6.53
CA VAL A 106 -3.43 0.52 7.13
C VAL A 106 -3.53 0.47 8.65
N CYS A 107 -2.62 -0.25 9.30
CA CYS A 107 -2.51 -0.25 10.74
C CYS A 107 -1.85 1.03 11.25
N ARG A 108 -2.52 1.76 12.15
CA ARG A 108 -1.99 3.02 12.70
C ARG A 108 -0.88 2.81 13.74
N ASP A 109 -0.75 1.60 14.28
CA ASP A 109 0.22 1.33 15.35
C ASP A 109 1.55 0.78 14.78
N CYS A 110 1.50 -0.19 13.87
CA CYS A 110 2.70 -0.80 13.30
C CYS A 110 2.96 -0.41 11.84
N THR A 111 2.12 0.44 11.26
CA THR A 111 2.19 0.90 9.87
C THR A 111 2.10 -0.21 8.81
N ASN A 112 1.78 -1.46 9.22
CA ASN A 112 1.58 -2.56 8.29
C ASN A 112 0.41 -2.25 7.34
N VAL A 113 0.60 -2.56 6.06
CA VAL A 113 -0.40 -2.41 5.00
C VAL A 113 -0.84 -3.79 4.55
N ILE A 114 -2.14 -4.03 4.56
CA ILE A 114 -2.75 -5.26 4.04
C ILE A 114 -3.53 -4.88 2.80
N GLU A 115 -3.25 -5.55 1.70
CA GLU A 115 -4.04 -5.43 0.48
C GLU A 115 -5.25 -6.35 0.57
N ALA A 116 -6.43 -5.80 0.36
CA ALA A 116 -7.68 -6.55 0.33
C ALA A 116 -8.36 -6.37 -1.01
N ASP A 117 -8.97 -7.44 -1.52
CA ASP A 117 -9.73 -7.38 -2.76
C ASP A 117 -10.84 -6.33 -2.66
N ILE A 118 -11.07 -5.61 -3.75
CA ILE A 118 -12.11 -4.57 -3.84
C ILE A 118 -13.51 -5.14 -3.57
N GLU A 119 -13.72 -6.43 -3.82
CA GLU A 119 -14.99 -7.11 -3.57
C GLU A 119 -15.40 -7.07 -2.10
N VAL A 120 -14.44 -6.98 -1.18
CA VAL A 120 -14.70 -6.80 0.27
C VAL A 120 -15.50 -5.53 0.55
N ALA A 121 -15.39 -4.52 -0.30
CA ALA A 121 -16.10 -3.25 -0.17
C ALA A 121 -17.37 -3.17 -1.05
N ALA A 122 -17.78 -4.25 -1.72
CA ALA A 122 -18.89 -4.23 -2.67
C ALA A 122 -20.21 -3.77 -2.05
N ASP A 123 -20.58 -4.31 -0.90
CA ASP A 123 -21.81 -3.94 -0.19
C ASP A 123 -21.77 -2.49 0.30
N PHE A 124 -20.60 -2.04 0.76
CA PHE A 124 -20.41 -0.65 1.18
C PHE A 124 -20.60 0.32 0.02
N THR A 125 -19.98 0.06 -1.12
CA THR A 125 -20.09 0.92 -2.32
C THR A 125 -21.50 0.89 -2.91
N ALA A 126 -22.16 -0.28 -2.91
CA ALA A 126 -23.55 -0.42 -3.30
C ALA A 126 -24.47 0.41 -2.40
N LYS A 127 -24.25 0.37 -1.08
CA LYS A 127 -25.04 1.14 -0.10
C LYS A 127 -24.87 2.64 -0.25
N LEU A 128 -23.67 3.12 -0.55
CA LEU A 128 -23.43 4.55 -0.85
C LEU A 128 -24.18 4.99 -2.11
N ARG A 129 -24.17 4.16 -3.15
CA ARG A 129 -24.91 4.45 -4.39
C ARG A 129 -26.42 4.50 -4.15
N GLU A 130 -26.94 3.50 -3.45
CA GLU A 130 -28.37 3.40 -3.16
C GLU A 130 -28.89 4.56 -2.29
N THR A 131 -28.14 4.86 -1.21
CA THR A 131 -28.59 5.81 -0.19
C THR A 131 -28.36 7.26 -0.59
N PHE A 132 -27.23 7.55 -1.25
CA PHE A 132 -26.76 8.90 -1.52
C PHE A 132 -26.61 9.23 -3.00
N GLY A 133 -26.87 8.27 -3.91
CA GLY A 133 -26.62 8.44 -5.34
C GLY A 133 -25.12 8.63 -5.66
N PHE A 134 -24.22 8.19 -4.77
CA PHE A 134 -22.80 8.46 -4.87
C PHE A 134 -22.03 7.27 -5.47
N VAL A 135 -21.32 7.53 -6.58
CA VAL A 135 -20.45 6.56 -7.24
C VAL A 135 -19.04 6.74 -6.67
N THR A 136 -18.56 5.72 -5.95
CA THR A 136 -17.23 5.76 -5.32
C THR A 136 -16.10 5.51 -6.33
N ASP A 137 -15.01 6.27 -6.22
CA ASP A 137 -13.72 5.92 -6.81
C ASP A 137 -12.88 5.20 -5.77
N MET A 138 -12.62 3.92 -5.99
CA MET A 138 -11.89 3.07 -5.05
C MET A 138 -10.38 3.01 -5.31
N LYS A 139 -9.86 3.73 -6.32
CA LYS A 139 -8.43 3.68 -6.70
C LYS A 139 -7.49 4.20 -5.61
N HIS A 140 -7.99 5.11 -4.78
CA HIS A 140 -7.19 5.74 -3.71
C HIS A 140 -7.81 5.46 -2.33
N PHE A 141 -8.58 4.37 -2.21
CA PHE A 141 -9.30 4.07 -0.98
C PHE A 141 -8.39 3.33 0.01
N ALA A 142 -8.21 3.93 1.18
CA ALA A 142 -7.50 3.33 2.29
C ALA A 142 -8.37 3.36 3.55
N ILE A 143 -8.39 2.25 4.30
CA ILE A 143 -9.05 2.12 5.58
C ILE A 143 -7.99 2.09 6.67
N PHE A 144 -8.11 2.99 7.63
CA PHE A 144 -7.18 3.09 8.75
C PHE A 144 -7.78 2.43 9.99
N GLY A 145 -7.00 1.57 10.62
CA GLY A 145 -7.43 0.83 11.79
C GLY A 145 -6.26 0.29 12.60
N ARG A 146 -6.46 -0.83 13.27
CA ARG A 146 -5.43 -1.63 13.97
C ARG A 146 -5.50 -3.05 13.46
N CYS A 147 -4.35 -3.65 13.12
CA CYS A 147 -4.30 -5.08 12.80
C CYS A 147 -4.55 -5.90 14.07
N GLU A 148 -4.85 -7.17 13.91
CA GLU A 148 -5.18 -8.09 15.01
C GLU A 148 -4.09 -8.12 16.08
N ASP A 149 -2.81 -8.23 15.67
CA ASP A 149 -1.67 -8.24 16.59
C ASP A 149 -1.54 -6.95 17.42
N CYS A 150 -1.87 -5.81 16.84
CA CYS A 150 -1.84 -4.53 17.55
C CYS A 150 -3.09 -4.35 18.39
N ALA A 151 -4.25 -4.79 17.92
CA ALA A 151 -5.51 -4.71 18.66
C ALA A 151 -5.50 -5.57 19.92
N ALA A 152 -4.78 -6.71 19.89
CA ALA A 152 -4.58 -7.57 21.05
C ALA A 152 -3.69 -6.96 22.15
N LYS A 153 -2.92 -5.91 21.83
CA LYS A 153 -2.08 -5.18 22.80
C LYS A 153 -2.90 -4.09 23.48
N PRO A 154 -2.76 -3.91 24.82
CA PRO A 154 -3.44 -2.84 25.51
C PRO A 154 -3.00 -1.49 24.92
N ASP A 155 -3.95 -0.58 24.73
CA ASP A 155 -3.70 0.74 24.15
C ASP A 155 -2.80 1.55 25.08
N ALA A 156 -1.62 1.96 24.61
CA ALA A 156 -0.72 2.82 25.37
C ALA A 156 -1.39 4.19 25.74
N ARG A 157 -2.44 4.55 25.03
CA ARG A 157 -3.24 5.78 25.30
C ARG A 157 -4.15 5.62 26.50
N ASP A 158 -4.68 4.41 26.76
CA ASP A 158 -5.51 4.14 27.95
C ASP A 158 -4.68 4.10 29.23
N ALA A 159 -3.39 3.75 29.15
CA ALA A 159 -2.46 3.75 30.27
C ALA A 159 -2.13 5.18 30.77
N GLY A 160 -2.17 6.19 29.89
CA GLY A 160 -1.97 7.61 30.25
C GLY A 160 -3.16 8.19 31.03
N ASN A 161 -4.36 7.90 30.56
CA ASN A 161 -5.60 8.44 31.15
C ASN A 161 -5.91 7.85 32.53
N ALA A 162 -5.43 6.62 32.81
CA ALA A 162 -5.57 5.98 34.13
C ALA A 162 -4.62 6.58 35.20
N ARG A 163 -3.51 7.19 34.80
CA ARG A 163 -2.57 7.87 35.71
C ARG A 163 -3.11 9.23 36.13
N ASP A 164 -3.59 10.04 35.20
CA ASP A 164 -4.17 11.36 35.48
C ASP A 164 -5.42 11.27 36.36
N ALA A 165 -6.22 10.22 36.23
CA ALA A 165 -7.39 9.99 37.07
C ALA A 165 -7.04 9.58 38.52
N ARG A 166 -5.85 9.04 38.79
CA ARG A 166 -5.38 8.71 40.15
C ARG A 166 -4.81 9.92 40.83
N ASP A 167 -4.00 10.73 40.14
CA ASP A 167 -3.42 11.95 40.71
C ASP A 167 -4.49 13.00 41.06
N ALA A 168 -5.57 13.08 40.26
CA ALA A 168 -6.70 13.97 40.56
C ALA A 168 -7.53 13.56 41.80
N ARG A 169 -7.44 12.31 42.25
CA ARG A 169 -8.11 11.83 43.47
C ARG A 169 -7.30 12.05 44.75
N ASP A 170 -5.96 12.01 44.63
CA ASP A 170 -5.07 12.17 45.76
C ASP A 170 -4.90 13.65 46.15
N SER A 171 -5.10 14.59 45.21
CA SER A 171 -5.05 16.03 45.42
C SER A 171 -6.27 16.62 46.14
N ARG A 172 -7.28 15.80 46.50
CA ARG A 172 -8.52 16.23 47.18
C ARG A 172 -8.63 15.72 48.62
N LYS A 173 -7.54 15.25 49.18
CA LYS A 173 -7.45 14.86 50.59
C LYS A 173 -6.54 15.82 51.35
#